data_cd4f238154398c4229a946ed67b1692e
#
_entry.id   cd4f238154398c4229a946ed67b1692e
#
_cell.length_a   1.000
_cell.length_b   1.000
_cell.length_c   1.000
_cell.angle_alpha   90.00
_cell.angle_beta   90.00
_cell.angle_gamma   90.00
#
_symmetry.space_group_name_H-M   'P 1'
#
loop_
_entity.id
_entity.type
_entity.pdbx_description
1 polymer ?
#
loop_
_entity_poly.entity_id
_entity_poly.type
_entity_poly.pdbx_seq_one_letter_code
_entity_poly.pdbx_strand_id
1 'polypeptide(L)'
;MNCKIGVISGDGIGPEVVAEAKKVLDAVGEKYGHTFDYTEILMGGCSIDATGVPLTDEAIAQAKASDAVLMGSIGGNTSTSPWYKLPPNLRPEAGLLKIRKELNLFANLRPAYLYEELKAACPLRDDIIGDGFDMMIMRELTGGLYFGERKTEEVDGVMTAVDTLTYNENEVRRIAVRGFDIAMKRRKKVTSVDKANVLDSSRLWRKVVEEVAEEYPEVTYEHMLVDNCAMQLVKNPAQFDVILTENMFGDILSDEASMVTGSIGMLSSASLNDTKFGLYEPSGGSAPDIAGKGIANPIATILSASMMLRYTFDLDKEADAIDAAVKQVLKEGYRTIDIMPQSGESVEGIVQIGTAQMGDLIAERV
;
A
#
# COMPACT_ATOMS: atom_id res chain seq x y z
N MET A 1 7.89 -17.90 18.07
CA MET A 1 6.47 -17.97 17.64
C MET A 1 6.42 -18.73 16.32
N ASN A 2 5.34 -19.45 16.05
CA ASN A 2 5.10 -20.03 14.72
C ASN A 2 4.01 -19.20 14.02
N CYS A 3 4.32 -18.61 12.86
CA CYS A 3 3.47 -17.69 12.13
C CYS A 3 3.09 -18.31 10.79
N LYS A 4 1.81 -18.49 10.52
CA LYS A 4 1.30 -19.03 9.25
C LYS A 4 1.00 -17.87 8.29
N ILE A 5 1.75 -17.79 7.22
CA ILE A 5 1.65 -16.71 6.23
C ILE A 5 1.15 -17.25 4.90
N GLY A 6 -0.02 -16.77 4.45
CA GLY A 6 -0.44 -16.94 3.07
C GLY A 6 0.42 -16.05 2.16
N VAL A 7 0.97 -16.61 1.10
CA VAL A 7 1.82 -15.87 0.17
C VAL A 7 1.16 -15.81 -1.19
N ILE A 8 0.89 -14.61 -1.66
CA ILE A 8 0.40 -14.32 -3.01
C ILE A 8 1.54 -13.66 -3.78
N SER A 9 2.36 -14.45 -4.45
CA SER A 9 3.44 -13.91 -5.28
C SER A 9 2.90 -13.03 -6.41
N GLY A 10 1.78 -13.42 -7.01
CA GLY A 10 1.06 -12.63 -8.01
C GLY A 10 1.74 -12.59 -9.38
N ASP A 11 1.71 -11.42 -10.01
CA ASP A 11 2.07 -11.19 -11.40
C ASP A 11 3.30 -10.27 -11.53
N GLY A 12 3.91 -10.25 -12.72
CA GLY A 12 4.98 -9.32 -13.06
C GLY A 12 6.19 -9.42 -12.14
N ILE A 13 6.54 -8.31 -11.46
CA ILE A 13 7.66 -8.27 -10.49
C ILE A 13 7.31 -8.91 -9.14
N GLY A 14 6.04 -9.25 -8.90
CA GLY A 14 5.58 -9.77 -7.61
C GLY A 14 6.40 -10.94 -7.08
N PRO A 15 6.67 -12.02 -7.86
CA PRO A 15 7.49 -13.14 -7.42
C PRO A 15 8.90 -12.74 -6.99
N GLU A 16 9.54 -11.77 -7.70
CA GLU A 16 10.89 -11.29 -7.39
C GLU A 16 10.93 -10.58 -6.02
N VAL A 17 10.01 -9.63 -5.82
CA VAL A 17 10.01 -8.81 -4.59
C VAL A 17 9.53 -9.57 -3.35
N VAL A 18 8.60 -10.55 -3.53
CA VAL A 18 8.15 -11.44 -2.45
C VAL A 18 9.25 -12.38 -2.00
N ALA A 19 10.06 -12.90 -2.94
CA ALA A 19 11.20 -13.74 -2.60
C ALA A 19 12.17 -13.02 -1.65
N GLU A 20 12.43 -11.73 -1.90
CA GLU A 20 13.32 -10.93 -1.05
C GLU A 20 12.68 -10.62 0.32
N ALA A 21 11.38 -10.36 0.39
CA ALA A 21 10.70 -10.19 1.68
C ALA A 21 10.70 -11.48 2.52
N LYS A 22 10.50 -12.65 1.91
CA LYS A 22 10.62 -13.95 2.60
C LYS A 22 12.03 -14.17 3.15
N LYS A 23 13.06 -13.86 2.36
CA LYS A 23 14.47 -13.94 2.78
C LYS A 23 14.74 -13.10 4.04
N VAL A 24 14.23 -11.87 4.08
CA VAL A 24 14.38 -10.99 5.24
C VAL A 24 13.59 -11.52 6.44
N LEU A 25 12.37 -12.03 6.25
CA LEU A 25 11.60 -12.69 7.31
C LEU A 25 12.32 -13.91 7.88
N ASP A 26 12.92 -14.74 7.02
CA ASP A 26 13.67 -15.93 7.44
C ASP A 26 14.90 -15.52 8.29
N ALA A 27 15.62 -14.45 7.92
CA ALA A 27 16.71 -13.90 8.73
C ALA A 27 16.22 -13.39 10.10
N VAL A 28 15.06 -12.73 10.15
CA VAL A 28 14.39 -12.37 11.42
C VAL A 28 14.07 -13.62 12.24
N GLY A 29 13.54 -14.66 11.59
CA GLY A 29 13.20 -15.93 12.24
C GLY A 29 14.41 -16.58 12.89
N GLU A 30 15.53 -16.67 12.19
CA GLU A 30 16.80 -17.20 12.70
C GLU A 30 17.32 -16.39 13.90
N LYS A 31 17.31 -15.06 13.79
CA LYS A 31 17.85 -14.18 14.84
C LYS A 31 17.00 -14.15 16.11
N TYR A 32 15.67 -14.13 15.98
CA TYR A 32 14.74 -13.92 17.10
C TYR A 32 14.00 -15.19 17.55
N GLY A 33 14.22 -16.34 16.90
CA GLY A 33 13.63 -17.62 17.28
C GLY A 33 12.16 -17.73 16.86
N HIS A 34 11.81 -17.25 15.67
CA HIS A 34 10.48 -17.42 15.07
C HIS A 34 10.54 -18.38 13.88
N THR A 35 9.40 -18.99 13.57
CA THR A 35 9.22 -19.82 12.37
C THR A 35 8.11 -19.22 11.53
N PHE A 36 8.37 -19.05 10.25
CA PHE A 36 7.39 -18.58 9.28
C PHE A 36 7.02 -19.72 8.33
N ASP A 37 5.76 -20.19 8.45
CA ASP A 37 5.21 -21.25 7.60
C ASP A 37 4.47 -20.60 6.41
N TYR A 38 5.00 -20.75 5.21
CA TYR A 38 4.46 -20.13 4.00
C TYR A 38 3.53 -21.08 3.26
N THR A 39 2.32 -20.58 2.91
CA THR A 39 1.37 -21.27 2.04
C THR A 39 1.19 -20.44 0.77
N GLU A 40 1.64 -20.96 -0.38
CA GLU A 40 1.47 -20.27 -1.67
C GLU A 40 0.00 -20.27 -2.09
N ILE A 41 -0.49 -19.10 -2.51
CA ILE A 41 -1.86 -18.83 -2.90
C ILE A 41 -1.86 -18.21 -4.30
N LEU A 42 -2.57 -18.80 -5.25
CA LEU A 42 -2.68 -18.26 -6.59
C LEU A 42 -3.74 -17.16 -6.66
N MET A 43 -3.36 -15.99 -7.15
CA MET A 43 -4.26 -14.88 -7.44
C MET A 43 -3.72 -14.01 -8.56
N GLY A 44 -4.61 -13.41 -9.35
CA GLY A 44 -4.26 -12.53 -10.46
C GLY A 44 -4.19 -13.25 -11.80
N GLY A 45 -3.32 -12.77 -12.68
CA GLY A 45 -3.09 -13.35 -14.01
C GLY A 45 -2.57 -14.77 -13.95
N CYS A 46 -1.66 -15.08 -13.02
CA CYS A 46 -1.15 -16.43 -12.82
C CYS A 46 -2.26 -17.41 -12.40
N SER A 47 -3.26 -16.97 -11.65
CA SER A 47 -4.44 -17.79 -11.33
C SER A 47 -5.33 -17.98 -12.55
N ILE A 48 -5.54 -16.94 -13.36
CA ILE A 48 -6.31 -17.04 -14.61
C ILE A 48 -5.68 -18.08 -15.54
N ASP A 49 -4.36 -18.05 -15.70
CA ASP A 49 -3.63 -18.97 -16.57
C ASP A 49 -3.74 -20.43 -16.08
N ALA A 50 -3.78 -20.64 -14.77
CA ALA A 50 -3.86 -21.97 -14.16
C ALA A 50 -5.29 -22.52 -14.05
N THR A 51 -6.29 -21.66 -13.78
CA THR A 51 -7.64 -22.07 -13.35
C THR A 51 -8.78 -21.46 -14.16
N GLY A 52 -8.50 -20.45 -14.99
CA GLY A 52 -9.49 -19.68 -15.75
C GLY A 52 -10.16 -18.54 -14.98
N VAL A 53 -9.83 -18.35 -13.67
CA VAL A 53 -10.41 -17.30 -12.84
C VAL A 53 -9.32 -16.57 -12.03
N PRO A 54 -9.48 -15.26 -11.74
CA PRO A 54 -8.45 -14.48 -11.04
C PRO A 54 -8.27 -14.86 -9.57
N LEU A 55 -9.26 -15.51 -8.94
CA LEU A 55 -9.22 -15.96 -7.55
C LEU A 55 -10.25 -17.06 -7.33
N THR A 56 -9.79 -18.24 -6.91
CA THR A 56 -10.65 -19.40 -6.60
C THR A 56 -11.17 -19.32 -5.15
N ASP A 57 -12.24 -20.06 -4.85
CA ASP A 57 -12.74 -20.15 -3.48
C ASP A 57 -11.78 -20.93 -2.56
N GLU A 58 -10.98 -21.85 -3.13
CA GLU A 58 -9.91 -22.54 -2.41
C GLU A 58 -8.80 -21.55 -1.98
N ALA A 59 -8.36 -20.65 -2.86
CA ALA A 59 -7.39 -19.61 -2.54
C ALA A 59 -7.90 -18.68 -1.42
N ILE A 60 -9.19 -18.33 -1.43
CA ILE A 60 -9.82 -17.56 -0.33
C ILE A 60 -9.79 -18.36 0.98
N ALA A 61 -10.10 -19.66 0.93
CA ALA A 61 -10.05 -20.51 2.13
C ALA A 61 -8.63 -20.63 2.69
N GLN A 62 -7.61 -20.75 1.84
CA GLN A 62 -6.20 -20.75 2.25
C GLN A 62 -5.81 -19.42 2.91
N ALA A 63 -6.21 -18.28 2.33
CA ALA A 63 -5.96 -16.96 2.91
C ALA A 63 -6.63 -16.83 4.30
N LYS A 64 -7.88 -17.27 4.45
CA LYS A 64 -8.61 -17.25 5.73
C LYS A 64 -8.00 -18.20 6.78
N ALA A 65 -7.28 -19.25 6.38
CA ALA A 65 -6.63 -20.21 7.26
C ALA A 65 -5.23 -19.76 7.73
N SER A 66 -4.70 -18.69 7.14
CA SER A 66 -3.43 -18.06 7.51
C SER A 66 -3.63 -17.05 8.64
N ASP A 67 -2.55 -16.71 9.36
CA ASP A 67 -2.57 -15.65 10.38
C ASP A 67 -2.49 -14.26 9.72
N ALA A 68 -1.80 -14.18 8.57
CA ALA A 68 -1.67 -12.99 7.72
C ALA A 68 -1.44 -13.39 6.27
N VAL A 69 -1.58 -12.44 5.35
CA VAL A 69 -1.24 -12.62 3.94
C VAL A 69 -0.17 -11.62 3.52
N LEU A 70 0.93 -12.11 2.93
CA LEU A 70 1.94 -11.31 2.25
C LEU A 70 1.69 -11.41 0.73
N MET A 71 1.59 -10.27 0.06
CA MET A 71 1.31 -10.22 -1.37
C MET A 71 2.37 -9.39 -2.11
N GLY A 72 2.69 -9.81 -3.33
CA GLY A 72 3.51 -9.07 -4.29
C GLY A 72 2.67 -8.07 -5.08
N SER A 73 2.41 -8.37 -6.34
CA SER A 73 1.66 -7.47 -7.23
C SER A 73 0.69 -8.23 -8.12
N ILE A 74 -0.40 -7.57 -8.51
CA ILE A 74 -1.45 -8.15 -9.33
C ILE A 74 -1.66 -7.31 -10.58
N GLY A 75 -1.88 -7.97 -11.71
CA GLY A 75 -2.22 -7.33 -12.97
C GLY A 75 -1.13 -7.45 -14.04
N GLY A 76 -1.35 -6.77 -15.15
CA GLY A 76 -0.46 -6.80 -16.29
C GLY A 76 -0.59 -5.55 -17.15
N ASN A 77 0.06 -5.54 -18.30
CA ASN A 77 -0.08 -4.45 -19.27
C ASN A 77 -1.47 -4.49 -19.90
N THR A 78 -2.26 -3.45 -19.71
CA THR A 78 -3.66 -3.36 -20.18
C THR A 78 -3.81 -3.48 -21.69
N SER A 79 -2.77 -3.15 -22.46
CA SER A 79 -2.77 -3.19 -23.93
C SER A 79 -2.30 -4.52 -24.50
N THR A 80 -1.40 -5.23 -23.82
CA THR A 80 -0.70 -6.40 -24.37
C THR A 80 -1.03 -7.70 -23.65
N SER A 81 -1.37 -7.68 -22.36
CA SER A 81 -1.70 -8.90 -21.62
C SER A 81 -3.03 -9.50 -22.08
N PRO A 82 -3.09 -10.82 -22.27
CA PRO A 82 -4.30 -11.52 -22.76
C PRO A 82 -5.48 -11.39 -21.79
N TRP A 83 -5.23 -11.23 -20.52
CA TRP A 83 -6.23 -11.13 -19.46
C TRP A 83 -7.19 -9.95 -19.63
N TYR A 84 -6.75 -8.85 -20.27
CA TYR A 84 -7.60 -7.66 -20.49
C TYR A 84 -8.57 -7.80 -21.67
N LYS A 85 -8.49 -8.92 -22.43
CA LYS A 85 -9.51 -9.33 -23.40
C LYS A 85 -10.70 -10.04 -22.75
N LEU A 86 -10.54 -10.47 -21.48
CA LEU A 86 -11.58 -11.11 -20.70
C LEU A 86 -12.61 -10.08 -20.20
N PRO A 87 -13.83 -10.51 -19.87
CA PRO A 87 -14.80 -9.66 -19.19
C PRO A 87 -14.23 -9.08 -17.89
N PRO A 88 -14.64 -7.87 -17.46
CA PRO A 88 -14.08 -7.20 -16.30
C PRO A 88 -14.03 -8.03 -15.01
N ASN A 89 -15.04 -8.86 -14.77
CA ASN A 89 -15.13 -9.76 -13.61
C ASN A 89 -14.14 -10.94 -13.62
N LEU A 90 -13.47 -11.17 -14.75
CA LEU A 90 -12.44 -12.21 -14.90
C LEU A 90 -11.04 -11.64 -15.07
N ARG A 91 -10.85 -10.33 -14.95
CA ARG A 91 -9.53 -9.69 -15.00
C ARG A 91 -8.81 -9.82 -13.66
N PRO A 92 -7.46 -9.69 -13.62
CA PRO A 92 -6.68 -9.82 -12.39
C PRO A 92 -7.19 -8.95 -11.23
N GLU A 93 -7.58 -7.70 -11.51
CA GLU A 93 -8.06 -6.73 -10.52
C GLU A 93 -9.37 -7.18 -9.83
N ALA A 94 -10.19 -7.98 -10.51
CA ALA A 94 -11.40 -8.55 -9.90
C ALA A 94 -11.07 -9.52 -8.76
N GLY A 95 -9.95 -10.25 -8.86
CA GLY A 95 -9.42 -11.09 -7.78
C GLY A 95 -9.00 -10.25 -6.58
N LEU A 96 -8.31 -9.14 -6.82
CA LEU A 96 -7.86 -8.22 -5.77
C LEU A 96 -9.05 -7.59 -5.02
N LEU A 97 -10.05 -7.10 -5.72
CA LEU A 97 -11.26 -6.57 -5.09
C LEU A 97 -12.03 -7.65 -4.32
N LYS A 98 -12.13 -8.89 -4.89
CA LYS A 98 -12.80 -10.01 -4.24
C LYS A 98 -12.12 -10.40 -2.93
N ILE A 99 -10.79 -10.55 -2.89
CA ILE A 99 -10.08 -10.96 -1.67
C ILE A 99 -10.18 -9.90 -0.57
N ARG A 100 -10.08 -8.61 -0.90
CA ARG A 100 -10.24 -7.51 0.06
C ARG A 100 -11.63 -7.53 0.72
N LYS A 101 -12.67 -7.78 -0.06
CA LYS A 101 -14.04 -7.92 0.43
C LYS A 101 -14.23 -9.17 1.28
N GLU A 102 -13.76 -10.34 0.82
CA GLU A 102 -13.89 -11.62 1.50
C GLU A 102 -13.16 -11.68 2.86
N LEU A 103 -12.08 -10.92 3.00
CA LEU A 103 -11.30 -10.82 4.23
C LEU A 103 -11.68 -9.57 5.06
N ASN A 104 -12.68 -8.78 4.61
CA ASN A 104 -13.15 -7.55 5.23
C ASN A 104 -12.02 -6.53 5.51
N LEU A 105 -11.11 -6.34 4.57
CA LEU A 105 -9.92 -5.50 4.71
C LEU A 105 -10.27 -4.03 4.42
N PHE A 106 -10.90 -3.34 5.35
CA PHE A 106 -11.42 -2.00 5.13
C PHE A 106 -10.43 -0.87 5.41
N ALA A 107 -9.42 -1.09 6.24
CA ALA A 107 -8.46 -0.06 6.64
C ALA A 107 -7.12 -0.29 5.95
N ASN A 108 -6.82 0.53 4.95
CA ASN A 108 -5.55 0.47 4.24
C ASN A 108 -4.61 1.58 4.74
N LEU A 109 -3.49 1.17 5.29
CA LEU A 109 -2.42 2.01 5.84
C LEU A 109 -1.30 2.12 4.82
N ARG A 110 -0.99 3.32 4.37
CA ARG A 110 0.09 3.63 3.43
C ARG A 110 1.01 4.71 4.01
N PRO A 111 2.10 4.33 4.71
CA PRO A 111 3.07 5.28 5.23
C PRO A 111 3.89 5.89 4.09
N ALA A 112 4.00 7.20 4.04
CA ALA A 112 4.90 7.92 3.14
C ALA A 112 5.94 8.66 3.98
N TYR A 113 7.14 8.11 3.99
CA TYR A 113 8.28 8.60 4.76
C TYR A 113 9.45 8.93 3.83
N LEU A 114 9.97 10.14 3.90
CA LEU A 114 11.16 10.53 3.18
C LEU A 114 12.40 10.22 4.00
N TYR A 115 13.18 9.24 3.55
CA TYR A 115 14.48 8.93 4.12
C TYR A 115 15.47 10.05 3.83
N GLU A 116 16.27 10.44 4.83
CA GLU A 116 17.36 11.43 4.66
C GLU A 116 18.27 11.07 3.49
N GLU A 117 18.56 9.78 3.38
CA GLU A 117 19.43 9.17 2.37
C GLU A 117 18.84 9.22 0.95
N LEU A 118 17.53 9.48 0.81
CA LEU A 118 16.83 9.55 -0.47
C LEU A 118 16.41 10.97 -0.88
N LYS A 119 16.83 12.02 -0.15
CA LYS A 119 16.51 13.40 -0.51
C LYS A 119 16.92 13.75 -1.95
N ALA A 120 18.06 13.24 -2.42
CA ALA A 120 18.52 13.44 -3.80
C ALA A 120 17.68 12.70 -4.87
N ALA A 121 16.85 11.73 -4.48
CA ALA A 121 15.88 11.08 -5.36
C ALA A 121 14.49 11.75 -5.34
N CYS A 122 14.22 12.59 -4.34
CA CYS A 122 12.97 13.33 -4.21
C CYS A 122 12.84 14.38 -5.33
N PRO A 123 11.70 14.50 -6.01
CA PRO A 123 11.51 15.49 -7.09
C PRO A 123 11.21 16.90 -6.56
N LEU A 124 11.01 17.06 -5.27
CA LEU A 124 10.73 18.35 -4.66
C LEU A 124 12.01 19.14 -4.37
N ARG A 125 11.89 20.46 -4.34
CA ARG A 125 12.98 21.37 -3.97
C ARG A 125 13.32 21.23 -2.49
N ASP A 126 14.58 21.46 -2.14
CA ASP A 126 15.08 21.38 -0.76
C ASP A 126 14.34 22.28 0.24
N ASP A 127 13.92 23.48 -0.20
CA ASP A 127 13.15 24.41 0.63
C ASP A 127 11.71 23.93 0.94
N ILE A 128 11.18 22.98 0.15
CA ILE A 128 9.89 22.30 0.38
C ILE A 128 10.10 21.06 1.24
N ILE A 129 11.17 20.32 1.00
CA ILE A 129 11.53 19.11 1.74
C ILE A 129 11.88 19.44 3.20
N GLY A 130 12.64 20.50 3.44
CA GLY A 130 13.10 20.89 4.76
C GLY A 130 13.80 19.74 5.49
N ASP A 131 13.34 19.46 6.72
CA ASP A 131 13.85 18.34 7.53
C ASP A 131 13.28 16.98 7.14
N GLY A 132 12.50 16.91 6.05
CA GLY A 132 11.78 15.72 5.61
C GLY A 132 10.32 15.69 6.06
N PHE A 133 9.64 14.59 5.77
CA PHE A 133 8.25 14.40 6.16
C PHE A 133 7.97 12.92 6.44
N ASP A 134 6.99 12.71 7.28
CA ASP A 134 6.47 11.40 7.68
C ASP A 134 4.95 11.51 7.80
N MET A 135 4.21 10.91 6.88
CA MET A 135 2.77 10.91 6.89
C MET A 135 2.19 9.51 6.73
N MET A 136 0.99 9.29 7.24
CA MET A 136 0.23 8.07 7.08
C MET A 136 -1.05 8.36 6.30
N ILE A 137 -1.25 7.71 5.17
CA ILE A 137 -2.51 7.77 4.43
C ILE A 137 -3.38 6.60 4.87
N MET A 138 -4.52 6.93 5.49
CA MET A 138 -5.57 6.01 5.92
C MET A 138 -6.67 6.01 4.86
N ARG A 139 -6.65 5.00 3.99
CA ARG A 139 -7.60 4.80 2.90
C ARG A 139 -8.68 3.82 3.33
N GLU A 140 -9.95 4.20 3.23
CA GLU A 140 -11.03 3.22 3.25
C GLU A 140 -10.92 2.35 2.00
N LEU A 141 -11.03 1.00 2.12
CA LEU A 141 -10.60 0.10 1.06
C LEU A 141 -11.72 -0.77 0.48
N THR A 142 -12.88 -0.85 1.10
CA THR A 142 -13.96 -1.80 0.73
C THR A 142 -15.30 -1.16 0.36
N GLY A 143 -15.33 0.17 0.30
CA GLY A 143 -16.47 0.97 -0.12
C GLY A 143 -16.20 1.84 -1.34
N GLY A 144 -17.07 2.79 -1.57
CA GLY A 144 -16.92 3.83 -2.57
C GLY A 144 -17.10 3.38 -4.00
N LEU A 145 -16.45 4.10 -4.90
CA LEU A 145 -16.63 3.94 -6.35
C LEU A 145 -16.18 2.54 -6.84
N TYR A 146 -15.14 1.96 -6.25
CA TYR A 146 -14.58 0.67 -6.70
C TYR A 146 -15.48 -0.52 -6.36
N PHE A 147 -16.39 -0.38 -5.40
CA PHE A 147 -17.31 -1.42 -4.96
C PHE A 147 -18.77 -1.14 -5.27
N GLY A 148 -19.06 0.05 -5.84
CA GLY A 148 -20.40 0.45 -6.25
C GLY A 148 -20.91 -0.29 -7.48
N GLU A 149 -22.20 -0.16 -7.73
CA GLU A 149 -22.81 -0.70 -8.95
C GLU A 149 -22.26 0.01 -10.17
N ARG A 150 -22.03 -0.78 -11.22
CA ARG A 150 -21.53 -0.27 -12.49
C ARG A 150 -22.21 -0.95 -13.66
N LYS A 151 -22.46 -0.17 -14.71
CA LYS A 151 -23.03 -0.69 -15.94
C LYS A 151 -22.59 0.13 -17.14
N THR A 152 -22.57 -0.54 -18.30
CA THR A 152 -22.44 0.11 -19.60
C THR A 152 -23.57 -0.39 -20.47
N GLU A 153 -24.41 0.51 -20.93
CA GLU A 153 -25.63 0.18 -21.71
C GLU A 153 -25.86 1.24 -22.80
N GLU A 154 -26.65 0.90 -23.80
CA GLU A 154 -27.11 1.86 -24.80
C GLU A 154 -28.35 2.59 -24.28
N VAL A 155 -28.27 3.91 -24.17
CA VAL A 155 -29.37 4.80 -23.79
C VAL A 155 -29.63 5.76 -24.93
N ASP A 156 -30.83 5.76 -25.48
CA ASP A 156 -31.24 6.62 -26.61
C ASP A 156 -30.27 6.54 -27.82
N GLY A 157 -29.74 5.34 -28.11
CA GLY A 157 -28.80 5.12 -29.22
C GLY A 157 -27.34 5.50 -28.93
N VAL A 158 -27.01 5.86 -27.68
CA VAL A 158 -25.66 6.25 -27.23
C VAL A 158 -25.16 5.32 -26.14
N MET A 159 -23.94 4.81 -26.33
CA MET A 159 -23.28 3.99 -25.28
C MET A 159 -23.01 4.85 -24.05
N THR A 160 -23.58 4.45 -22.90
CA THR A 160 -23.49 5.17 -21.63
C THR A 160 -22.92 4.26 -20.56
N ALA A 161 -21.88 4.73 -19.85
CA ALA A 161 -21.30 4.03 -18.72
C ALA A 161 -21.63 4.77 -17.42
N VAL A 162 -21.96 4.01 -16.36
CA VAL A 162 -22.28 4.53 -15.03
C VAL A 162 -21.49 3.76 -13.99
N ASP A 163 -20.81 4.49 -13.12
CA ASP A 163 -20.21 3.98 -11.89
C ASP A 163 -20.82 4.72 -10.70
N THR A 164 -21.25 3.97 -9.67
CA THR A 164 -21.94 4.53 -8.50
C THR A 164 -21.01 4.61 -7.30
N LEU A 165 -20.83 5.80 -6.75
CA LEU A 165 -20.12 6.01 -5.49
C LEU A 165 -21.10 5.95 -4.33
N THR A 166 -20.89 4.99 -3.41
CA THR A 166 -21.76 4.79 -2.24
C THR A 166 -20.92 4.63 -0.98
N TYR A 167 -21.29 5.35 0.09
CA TYR A 167 -20.82 5.16 1.45
C TYR A 167 -21.99 5.20 2.42
N ASN A 168 -21.91 4.40 3.49
CA ASN A 168 -22.80 4.47 4.62
C ASN A 168 -22.05 4.91 5.90
N GLU A 169 -22.80 5.30 6.94
CA GLU A 169 -22.23 5.80 8.19
C GLU A 169 -21.29 4.80 8.88
N ASN A 170 -21.56 3.51 8.80
CA ASN A 170 -20.74 2.48 9.45
C ASN A 170 -19.38 2.33 8.76
N GLU A 171 -19.35 2.40 7.43
CA GLU A 171 -18.10 2.34 6.64
C GLU A 171 -17.20 3.54 6.95
N VAL A 172 -17.79 4.74 7.05
CA VAL A 172 -17.03 5.94 7.39
C VAL A 172 -16.56 5.91 8.85
N ARG A 173 -17.44 5.51 9.78
CA ARG A 173 -17.10 5.47 11.21
C ARG A 173 -15.97 4.52 11.51
N ARG A 174 -16.00 3.30 10.96
CA ARG A 174 -14.95 2.30 11.24
C ARG A 174 -13.56 2.75 10.76
N ILE A 175 -13.47 3.42 9.60
CA ILE A 175 -12.18 3.91 9.12
C ILE A 175 -11.76 5.19 9.84
N ALA A 176 -12.70 6.06 10.23
CA ALA A 176 -12.42 7.24 11.02
C ALA A 176 -11.82 6.86 12.38
N VAL A 177 -12.44 5.94 13.13
CA VAL A 177 -11.91 5.42 14.40
C VAL A 177 -10.47 4.92 14.22
N ARG A 178 -10.19 4.11 13.17
CA ARG A 178 -8.82 3.65 12.90
C ARG A 178 -7.86 4.80 12.60
N GLY A 179 -8.30 5.81 11.85
CA GLY A 179 -7.49 7.00 11.55
C GLY A 179 -7.13 7.80 12.79
N PHE A 180 -8.08 8.00 13.69
CA PHE A 180 -7.84 8.69 14.96
C PHE A 180 -7.00 7.86 15.93
N ASP A 181 -7.19 6.54 16.01
CA ASP A 181 -6.32 5.62 16.78
C ASP A 181 -4.85 5.69 16.33
N ILE A 182 -4.61 5.73 15.03
CA ILE A 182 -3.27 5.91 14.49
C ILE A 182 -2.72 7.29 14.82
N ALA A 183 -3.52 8.35 14.70
CA ALA A 183 -3.10 9.71 15.03
C ALA A 183 -2.70 9.85 16.51
N MET A 184 -3.41 9.16 17.43
CA MET A 184 -3.05 9.12 18.87
C MET A 184 -1.65 8.57 19.12
N LYS A 185 -1.16 7.68 18.27
CA LYS A 185 0.19 7.09 18.33
C LYS A 185 1.24 7.89 17.56
N ARG A 186 0.83 8.94 16.86
CA ARG A 186 1.66 9.82 16.04
C ARG A 186 1.64 11.25 16.57
N ARG A 187 1.61 12.24 15.68
CA ARG A 187 1.64 13.68 16.05
C ARG A 187 0.28 14.27 16.41
N LYS A 188 -0.75 13.42 16.55
CA LYS A 188 -2.11 13.78 16.97
C LYS A 188 -2.80 14.79 16.03
N LYS A 189 -2.60 14.65 14.72
CA LYS A 189 -3.27 15.45 13.71
C LYS A 189 -3.92 14.56 12.64
N VAL A 190 -5.20 14.82 12.33
CA VAL A 190 -5.94 14.19 11.24
C VAL A 190 -6.34 15.25 10.22
N THR A 191 -5.98 15.05 8.94
CA THR A 191 -6.53 15.79 7.81
C THR A 191 -7.51 14.88 7.09
N SER A 192 -8.81 15.14 7.29
CA SER A 192 -9.89 14.41 6.61
C SER A 192 -10.10 14.97 5.21
N VAL A 193 -9.89 14.13 4.19
CA VAL A 193 -9.88 14.54 2.79
C VAL A 193 -11.12 14.02 2.06
N ASP A 194 -11.81 14.93 1.38
CA ASP A 194 -13.10 14.68 0.74
C ASP A 194 -13.38 15.63 -0.45
N LYS A 195 -14.58 15.56 -1.01
CA LYS A 195 -15.10 16.48 -2.05
C LYS A 195 -16.49 17.03 -1.68
N ALA A 196 -16.67 17.45 -0.42
CA ALA A 196 -17.96 17.84 0.16
C ALA A 196 -18.62 19.05 -0.50
N ASN A 197 -17.86 19.88 -1.19
CA ASN A 197 -18.42 20.98 -1.98
C ASN A 197 -19.27 20.51 -3.18
N VAL A 198 -19.14 19.22 -3.57
CA VAL A 198 -19.86 18.64 -4.72
C VAL A 198 -20.64 17.38 -4.32
N LEU A 199 -20.04 16.45 -3.59
CA LEU A 199 -20.57 15.09 -3.40
C LEU A 199 -21.35 14.93 -2.09
N ASP A 200 -22.53 14.27 -2.16
CA ASP A 200 -23.31 13.91 -0.94
C ASP A 200 -22.59 12.89 -0.08
N SER A 201 -21.91 11.91 -0.67
CA SER A 201 -21.10 10.93 0.07
C SER A 201 -20.00 11.61 0.89
N SER A 202 -19.37 12.66 0.37
CA SER A 202 -18.36 13.44 1.08
C SER A 202 -18.97 14.33 2.18
N ARG A 203 -20.20 14.81 2.03
CA ARG A 203 -20.92 15.52 3.11
C ARG A 203 -21.25 14.57 4.27
N LEU A 204 -21.68 13.33 3.96
CA LEU A 204 -21.85 12.28 4.98
C LEU A 204 -20.52 11.94 5.65
N TRP A 205 -19.45 11.82 4.87
CA TRP A 205 -18.08 11.57 5.37
C TRP A 205 -17.69 12.60 6.43
N ARG A 206 -17.82 13.90 6.15
CA ARG A 206 -17.51 14.97 7.11
C ARG A 206 -18.30 14.84 8.40
N LYS A 207 -19.62 14.69 8.29
CA LYS A 207 -20.51 14.56 9.44
C LYS A 207 -20.06 13.45 10.37
N VAL A 208 -19.77 12.26 9.82
CA VAL A 208 -19.37 11.10 10.64
C VAL A 208 -17.96 11.28 11.21
N VAL A 209 -17.03 11.87 10.47
CA VAL A 209 -15.68 12.18 10.99
C VAL A 209 -15.74 13.19 12.13
N GLU A 210 -16.59 14.21 12.04
CA GLU A 210 -16.84 15.18 13.13
C GLU A 210 -17.37 14.50 14.39
N GLU A 211 -18.34 13.59 14.24
CA GLU A 211 -18.88 12.81 15.37
C GLU A 211 -17.79 11.94 16.03
N VAL A 212 -16.95 11.27 15.25
CA VAL A 212 -15.84 10.45 15.78
C VAL A 212 -14.78 11.33 16.45
N ALA A 213 -14.48 12.52 15.90
CA ALA A 213 -13.50 13.43 16.48
C ALA A 213 -13.85 13.86 17.92
N GLU A 214 -15.14 13.93 18.27
CA GLU A 214 -15.57 14.23 19.65
C GLU A 214 -15.07 13.19 20.67
N GLU A 215 -14.81 11.95 20.24
CA GLU A 215 -14.29 10.87 21.08
C GLU A 215 -12.76 10.97 21.29
N TYR A 216 -12.06 11.83 20.51
CA TYR A 216 -10.60 11.99 20.49
C TYR A 216 -10.16 13.45 20.77
N PRO A 217 -10.45 14.03 21.95
CA PRO A 217 -10.21 15.45 22.24
C PRO A 217 -8.73 15.86 22.19
N GLU A 218 -7.80 14.91 22.21
CA GLU A 218 -6.36 15.16 22.08
C GLU A 218 -5.87 15.27 20.62
N VAL A 219 -6.70 14.87 19.65
CA VAL A 219 -6.36 14.91 18.23
C VAL A 219 -6.92 16.17 17.60
N THR A 220 -6.07 16.97 16.99
CA THR A 220 -6.52 18.07 16.15
C THR A 220 -6.94 17.53 14.79
N TYR A 221 -8.08 18.01 14.24
CA TYR A 221 -8.49 17.62 12.91
C TYR A 221 -8.89 18.83 12.07
N GLU A 222 -8.77 18.65 10.77
CA GLU A 222 -9.22 19.59 9.76
C GLU A 222 -9.84 18.86 8.58
N HIS A 223 -10.74 19.50 7.86
CA HIS A 223 -11.23 19.02 6.57
C HIS A 223 -10.48 19.71 5.43
N MET A 224 -10.10 18.93 4.42
CA MET A 224 -9.46 19.44 3.23
C MET A 224 -10.13 18.86 1.97
N LEU A 225 -10.39 19.69 0.96
CA LEU A 225 -10.84 19.16 -0.33
C LEU A 225 -9.71 18.41 -1.01
N VAL A 226 -10.02 17.31 -1.70
CA VAL A 226 -9.03 16.40 -2.30
C VAL A 226 -8.12 17.10 -3.30
N ASP A 227 -8.65 18.02 -4.10
CA ASP A 227 -7.87 18.83 -5.05
C ASP A 227 -6.87 19.76 -4.33
N ASN A 228 -7.26 20.33 -3.18
CA ASN A 228 -6.32 21.10 -2.36
C ASN A 228 -5.29 20.17 -1.68
N CYS A 229 -5.69 18.99 -1.22
CA CYS A 229 -4.76 18.01 -0.64
C CYS A 229 -3.66 17.62 -1.64
N ALA A 230 -4.01 17.30 -2.88
CA ALA A 230 -3.05 17.03 -3.94
C ALA A 230 -2.06 18.18 -4.15
N MET A 231 -2.54 19.43 -4.21
CA MET A 231 -1.65 20.60 -4.30
C MET A 231 -0.73 20.74 -3.07
N GLN A 232 -1.24 20.46 -1.87
CA GLN A 232 -0.48 20.59 -0.62
C GLN A 232 0.55 19.47 -0.42
N LEU A 233 0.32 18.26 -0.94
CA LEU A 233 1.32 17.18 -0.95
C LEU A 233 2.60 17.61 -1.68
N VAL A 234 2.48 18.35 -2.75
CA VAL A 234 3.62 18.88 -3.52
C VAL A 234 4.20 20.17 -2.90
N LYS A 235 3.35 21.02 -2.29
CA LYS A 235 3.73 22.34 -1.81
C LYS A 235 4.28 22.34 -0.38
N ASN A 236 3.71 21.52 0.50
CA ASN A 236 4.06 21.46 1.93
C ASN A 236 3.71 20.09 2.53
N PRO A 237 4.38 18.99 2.12
CA PRO A 237 4.06 17.64 2.60
C PRO A 237 4.23 17.48 4.11
N ALA A 238 5.15 18.22 4.73
CA ALA A 238 5.45 18.14 6.17
C ALA A 238 4.27 18.54 7.09
N GLN A 239 3.25 19.24 6.55
CA GLN A 239 2.07 19.62 7.34
C GLN A 239 1.18 18.42 7.72
N PHE A 240 1.26 17.32 6.98
CA PHE A 240 0.41 16.14 7.17
C PHE A 240 0.99 15.16 8.20
N ASP A 241 0.13 14.65 9.06
CA ASP A 241 0.43 13.52 9.95
C ASP A 241 -0.38 12.29 9.51
N VAL A 242 -1.71 12.34 9.66
CA VAL A 242 -2.61 11.31 9.16
C VAL A 242 -3.58 11.94 8.16
N ILE A 243 -3.57 11.46 6.92
CA ILE A 243 -4.56 11.78 5.89
C ILE A 243 -5.61 10.68 5.92
N LEU A 244 -6.84 11.02 6.29
CA LEU A 244 -7.97 10.09 6.34
C LEU A 244 -8.88 10.35 5.15
N THR A 245 -9.14 9.33 4.30
CA THR A 245 -9.89 9.55 3.06
C THR A 245 -10.58 8.29 2.54
N GLU A 246 -11.50 8.49 1.62
CA GLU A 246 -12.24 7.44 0.92
C GLU A 246 -11.34 6.67 -0.07
N ASN A 247 -11.89 5.60 -0.66
CA ASN A 247 -11.16 4.62 -1.45
C ASN A 247 -10.40 5.21 -2.64
N MET A 248 -11.10 5.86 -3.57
CA MET A 248 -10.50 6.38 -4.81
C MET A 248 -9.53 7.54 -4.54
N PHE A 249 -9.89 8.47 -3.65
CA PHE A 249 -9.00 9.59 -3.30
C PHE A 249 -7.75 9.08 -2.58
N GLY A 250 -7.90 8.10 -1.70
CA GLY A 250 -6.78 7.47 -0.99
C GLY A 250 -5.82 6.74 -1.92
N ASP A 251 -6.34 6.12 -2.99
CA ASP A 251 -5.52 5.50 -4.03
C ASP A 251 -4.63 6.54 -4.73
N ILE A 252 -5.25 7.59 -5.25
CA ILE A 252 -4.56 8.62 -6.02
C ILE A 252 -3.55 9.40 -5.14
N LEU A 253 -3.99 9.85 -3.96
CA LEU A 253 -3.14 10.65 -3.07
C LEU A 253 -1.95 9.86 -2.52
N SER A 254 -2.09 8.55 -2.28
CA SER A 254 -0.96 7.75 -1.81
C SER A 254 0.08 7.50 -2.90
N ASP A 255 -0.34 7.34 -4.13
CA ASP A 255 0.59 7.22 -5.26
C ASP A 255 1.33 8.55 -5.50
N GLU A 256 0.64 9.70 -5.39
CA GLU A 256 1.28 11.01 -5.40
C GLU A 256 2.29 11.16 -4.25
N ALA A 257 1.89 10.79 -3.02
CA ALA A 257 2.77 10.83 -1.85
C ALA A 257 3.99 9.93 -2.02
N SER A 258 3.86 8.77 -2.68
CA SER A 258 5.00 7.90 -2.97
C SER A 258 6.03 8.56 -3.87
N MET A 259 5.57 9.27 -4.89
CA MET A 259 6.47 9.98 -5.82
C MET A 259 7.21 11.12 -5.13
N VAL A 260 6.59 11.81 -4.17
CA VAL A 260 7.30 12.83 -3.38
C VAL A 260 8.29 12.24 -2.37
N THR A 261 8.23 10.94 -2.05
CA THR A 261 9.28 10.23 -1.29
C THR A 261 10.41 9.69 -2.16
N GLY A 262 10.30 9.80 -3.47
CA GLY A 262 11.32 9.42 -4.45
C GLY A 262 10.93 8.25 -5.36
N SER A 263 10.17 7.28 -4.90
CA SER A 263 9.72 6.13 -5.71
C SER A 263 8.54 5.39 -5.07
N ILE A 264 7.63 4.90 -5.92
CA ILE A 264 6.57 3.97 -5.51
C ILE A 264 7.13 2.64 -4.95
N GLY A 265 8.37 2.27 -5.30
CA GLY A 265 9.10 1.12 -4.74
C GLY A 265 9.45 1.26 -3.26
N MET A 266 9.19 2.42 -2.65
CA MET A 266 9.35 2.68 -1.22
C MET A 266 8.03 2.63 -0.44
N LEU A 267 6.87 2.58 -1.11
CA LEU A 267 5.55 2.66 -0.49
C LEU A 267 5.05 1.29 -0.06
N SER A 268 5.25 0.95 1.20
CA SER A 268 4.65 -0.21 1.85
C SER A 268 3.16 0.01 2.14
N SER A 269 2.43 -1.08 2.37
CA SER A 269 1.00 -1.02 2.66
C SER A 269 0.54 -2.17 3.55
N ALA A 270 -0.40 -1.89 4.43
CA ALA A 270 -1.13 -2.86 5.24
C ALA A 270 -2.63 -2.67 5.05
N SER A 271 -3.33 -3.71 4.67
CA SER A 271 -4.79 -3.74 4.60
C SER A 271 -5.34 -4.57 5.75
N LEU A 272 -6.00 -3.92 6.70
CA LEU A 272 -6.42 -4.51 7.97
C LEU A 272 -7.94 -4.63 8.05
N ASN A 273 -8.42 -5.63 8.80
CA ASN A 273 -9.81 -5.73 9.22
C ASN A 273 -9.99 -5.29 10.68
N ASP A 274 -11.10 -5.64 11.30
CA ASP A 274 -11.42 -5.34 12.70
C ASP A 274 -10.71 -6.24 13.73
N THR A 275 -9.99 -7.26 13.24
CA THR A 275 -9.13 -8.13 14.07
C THR A 275 -7.65 -7.76 13.93
N LYS A 276 -6.75 -8.69 14.24
CA LYS A 276 -5.31 -8.55 13.93
C LYS A 276 -4.92 -9.07 12.55
N PHE A 277 -5.87 -9.66 11.81
CA PHE A 277 -5.60 -10.17 10.47
C PHE A 277 -5.38 -9.02 9.48
N GLY A 278 -4.36 -9.17 8.63
CA GLY A 278 -4.03 -8.22 7.58
C GLY A 278 -3.49 -8.87 6.32
N LEU A 279 -3.60 -8.13 5.22
CA LEU A 279 -2.92 -8.38 3.97
C LEU A 279 -1.90 -7.26 3.74
N TYR A 280 -0.67 -7.63 3.45
CA TYR A 280 0.50 -6.76 3.38
C TYR A 280 1.09 -6.81 1.99
N GLU A 281 1.13 -5.70 1.29
CA GLU A 281 1.51 -5.60 -0.11
C GLU A 281 2.24 -4.28 -0.40
N PRO A 282 3.18 -4.22 -1.36
CA PRO A 282 3.67 -2.94 -1.86
C PRO A 282 2.53 -2.22 -2.60
N SER A 283 2.50 -0.90 -2.56
CA SER A 283 1.47 -0.12 -3.27
C SER A 283 1.70 -0.03 -4.78
N GLY A 284 2.89 -0.41 -5.26
CA GLY A 284 3.23 -0.43 -6.68
C GLY A 284 2.51 -1.53 -7.46
N GLY A 285 2.37 -1.33 -8.77
CA GLY A 285 1.80 -2.31 -9.70
C GLY A 285 2.76 -3.44 -10.08
N SER A 286 2.33 -4.31 -10.98
CA SER A 286 3.08 -5.49 -11.43
C SER A 286 4.28 -5.20 -12.34
N ALA A 287 4.42 -3.98 -12.85
CA ALA A 287 5.52 -3.50 -13.69
C ALA A 287 6.02 -4.55 -14.72
N PRO A 288 5.14 -5.02 -15.63
CA PRO A 288 5.42 -6.16 -16.52
C PRO A 288 6.57 -5.89 -17.49
N ASP A 289 6.93 -4.64 -17.73
CA ASP A 289 8.03 -4.19 -18.57
C ASP A 289 9.41 -4.46 -17.96
N ILE A 290 9.51 -4.57 -16.62
CA ILE A 290 10.75 -4.88 -15.90
C ILE A 290 10.74 -6.26 -15.23
N ALA A 291 9.66 -7.01 -15.31
CA ALA A 291 9.55 -8.35 -14.74
C ALA A 291 10.63 -9.30 -15.28
N GLY A 292 11.26 -10.07 -14.40
CA GLY A 292 12.34 -11.01 -14.74
C GLY A 292 13.69 -10.36 -15.01
N LYS A 293 13.82 -9.03 -14.89
CA LYS A 293 15.10 -8.34 -15.11
C LYS A 293 15.95 -8.18 -13.84
N GLY A 294 15.40 -8.50 -12.67
CA GLY A 294 16.11 -8.40 -11.39
C GLY A 294 16.49 -6.97 -11.00
N ILE A 295 15.72 -5.97 -11.44
CA ILE A 295 15.96 -4.54 -11.17
C ILE A 295 14.87 -3.87 -10.34
N ALA A 296 13.78 -4.57 -10.04
CA ALA A 296 12.69 -4.07 -9.22
C ALA A 296 13.17 -3.79 -7.79
N ASN A 297 12.67 -2.72 -7.18
CA ASN A 297 12.95 -2.38 -5.80
C ASN A 297 12.11 -3.25 -4.85
N PRO A 298 12.71 -4.10 -3.98
CA PRO A 298 11.96 -4.96 -3.08
C PRO A 298 11.61 -4.29 -1.75
N ILE A 299 12.08 -3.07 -1.49
CA ILE A 299 12.01 -2.41 -0.18
C ILE A 299 10.55 -2.25 0.27
N ALA A 300 9.64 -1.84 -0.62
CA ALA A 300 8.22 -1.69 -0.27
C ALA A 300 7.60 -3.01 0.23
N THR A 301 7.93 -4.14 -0.38
CA THR A 301 7.44 -5.46 0.04
C THR A 301 8.09 -5.89 1.36
N ILE A 302 9.37 -5.63 1.55
CA ILE A 302 10.11 -5.88 2.80
C ILE A 302 9.52 -5.03 3.94
N LEU A 303 9.25 -3.76 3.72
CA LEU A 303 8.61 -2.89 4.70
C LEU A 303 7.15 -3.29 4.96
N SER A 304 6.44 -3.82 3.96
CA SER A 304 5.10 -4.41 4.16
C SER A 304 5.18 -5.64 5.07
N ALA A 305 6.21 -6.47 4.93
CA ALA A 305 6.48 -7.57 5.85
C ALA A 305 6.83 -7.08 7.28
N SER A 306 7.56 -5.97 7.42
CA SER A 306 7.77 -5.30 8.72
C SER A 306 6.43 -4.87 9.35
N MET A 307 5.54 -4.25 8.55
CA MET A 307 4.18 -3.91 9.01
C MET A 307 3.38 -5.15 9.44
N MET A 308 3.54 -6.29 8.76
CA MET A 308 2.91 -7.57 9.13
C MET A 308 3.38 -8.04 10.51
N LEU A 309 4.68 -8.00 10.79
CA LEU A 309 5.23 -8.33 12.10
C LEU A 309 4.64 -7.44 13.19
N ARG A 310 4.52 -6.14 12.93
CA ARG A 310 4.01 -5.13 13.88
C ARG A 310 2.52 -5.26 14.13
N TYR A 311 1.70 -5.31 13.08
CA TYR A 311 0.24 -5.18 13.22
C TYR A 311 -0.49 -6.50 13.43
N THR A 312 -0.01 -7.62 12.84
CA THR A 312 -0.62 -8.95 13.04
C THR A 312 -0.03 -9.67 14.22
N PHE A 313 1.31 -9.66 14.34
CA PHE A 313 2.01 -10.55 15.29
C PHE A 313 2.47 -9.84 16.58
N ASP A 314 2.32 -8.51 16.71
CA ASP A 314 2.83 -7.68 17.83
C ASP A 314 4.35 -7.87 18.05
N LEU A 315 5.10 -8.08 16.98
CA LEU A 315 6.55 -8.25 16.95
C LEU A 315 7.23 -6.91 16.60
N ASP A 316 7.06 -5.91 17.46
CA ASP A 316 7.58 -4.54 17.22
C ASP A 316 9.10 -4.51 17.11
N LYS A 317 9.79 -5.27 17.94
CA LYS A 317 11.27 -5.32 17.96
C LYS A 317 11.83 -5.91 16.67
N GLU A 318 11.19 -6.92 16.13
CA GLU A 318 11.55 -7.59 14.88
C GLU A 318 11.24 -6.66 13.68
N ALA A 319 10.11 -5.97 13.73
CA ALA A 319 9.76 -4.96 12.73
C ALA A 319 10.77 -3.80 12.73
N ASP A 320 11.13 -3.26 13.90
CA ASP A 320 12.13 -2.21 14.04
C ASP A 320 13.51 -2.64 13.51
N ALA A 321 13.87 -3.93 13.63
CA ALA A 321 15.11 -4.45 13.08
C ALA A 321 15.11 -4.42 11.54
N ILE A 322 14.00 -4.77 10.90
CA ILE A 322 13.86 -4.65 9.44
C ILE A 322 13.94 -3.18 9.01
N ASP A 323 13.21 -2.30 9.68
CA ASP A 323 13.19 -0.86 9.36
C ASP A 323 14.59 -0.26 9.50
N ALA A 324 15.33 -0.63 10.55
CA ALA A 324 16.72 -0.22 10.76
C ALA A 324 17.68 -0.78 9.71
N ALA A 325 17.51 -2.05 9.30
CA ALA A 325 18.32 -2.69 8.27
C ALA A 325 18.14 -1.99 6.91
N VAL A 326 16.91 -1.67 6.52
CA VAL A 326 16.62 -0.89 5.31
C VAL A 326 17.34 0.47 5.37
N LYS A 327 17.19 1.20 6.46
CA LYS A 327 17.85 2.49 6.64
C LYS A 327 19.38 2.38 6.56
N GLN A 328 19.95 1.33 7.16
CA GLN A 328 21.40 1.11 7.13
C GLN A 328 21.92 0.85 5.72
N VAL A 329 21.23 0.01 4.93
CA VAL A 329 21.58 -0.25 3.52
C VAL A 329 21.53 1.04 2.69
N LEU A 330 20.50 1.86 2.88
CA LEU A 330 20.40 3.17 2.24
C LEU A 330 21.55 4.11 2.66
N LYS A 331 21.91 4.14 3.94
CA LYS A 331 23.00 4.94 4.48
C LYS A 331 24.37 4.52 3.93
N GLU A 332 24.55 3.24 3.64
CA GLU A 332 25.77 2.70 3.00
C GLU A 332 25.85 3.01 1.50
N GLY A 333 24.84 3.68 0.93
CA GLY A 333 24.85 4.16 -0.44
C GLY A 333 24.26 3.20 -1.47
N TYR A 334 23.72 2.04 -1.08
CA TYR A 334 23.11 1.12 -2.03
C TYR A 334 21.74 1.59 -2.49
N ARG A 335 21.48 1.53 -3.82
CA ARG A 335 20.24 1.97 -4.46
C ARG A 335 19.82 1.02 -5.55
N THR A 336 18.52 0.76 -5.66
CA THR A 336 17.92 0.28 -6.91
C THR A 336 17.75 1.44 -7.89
N ILE A 337 17.53 1.13 -9.16
CA ILE A 337 17.53 2.15 -10.22
C ILE A 337 16.49 3.25 -10.03
N ASP A 338 15.35 2.92 -9.42
CA ASP A 338 14.21 3.82 -9.19
C ASP A 338 14.45 4.87 -8.09
N ILE A 339 15.40 4.60 -7.19
CA ILE A 339 15.78 5.48 -6.07
C ILE A 339 17.20 6.06 -6.23
N MET A 340 17.73 6.04 -7.44
CA MET A 340 18.97 6.76 -7.76
C MET A 340 18.75 8.28 -7.68
N PRO A 341 19.77 9.07 -7.35
CA PRO A 341 19.70 10.53 -7.39
C PRO A 341 19.16 11.05 -8.72
N GLN A 342 18.45 12.18 -8.66
CA GLN A 342 17.95 12.86 -9.85
C GLN A 342 19.09 13.30 -10.76
N SER A 343 18.78 13.48 -12.07
CA SER A 343 19.76 13.94 -13.03
C SER A 343 20.39 15.28 -12.63
N GLY A 344 21.71 15.30 -12.48
CA GLY A 344 22.46 16.48 -12.03
C GLY A 344 22.86 16.48 -10.54
N GLU A 345 22.32 15.56 -9.75
CA GLU A 345 22.72 15.32 -8.38
C GLU A 345 23.99 14.46 -8.29
N SER A 346 24.72 14.55 -7.16
CA SER A 346 25.91 13.74 -6.94
C SER A 346 25.56 12.26 -6.75
N VAL A 347 26.33 11.40 -7.41
CA VAL A 347 26.29 9.93 -7.24
C VAL A 347 27.52 9.41 -6.48
N GLU A 348 28.32 10.28 -5.89
CA GLU A 348 29.51 9.88 -5.12
C GLU A 348 29.11 9.02 -3.91
N GLY A 349 29.76 7.87 -3.77
CA GLY A 349 29.45 6.91 -2.70
C GLY A 349 28.15 6.11 -2.91
N ILE A 350 27.47 6.25 -4.07
CA ILE A 350 26.24 5.51 -4.38
C ILE A 350 26.53 4.36 -5.34
N VAL A 351 26.02 3.19 -5.00
CA VAL A 351 26.17 1.94 -5.75
C VAL A 351 24.80 1.46 -6.20
N GLN A 352 24.58 1.43 -7.50
CA GLN A 352 23.36 0.83 -8.07
C GLN A 352 23.43 -0.69 -7.97
N ILE A 353 22.36 -1.31 -7.44
CA ILE A 353 22.23 -2.76 -7.26
C ILE A 353 20.87 -3.26 -7.78
N GLY A 354 20.76 -4.57 -7.93
CA GLY A 354 19.50 -5.23 -8.34
C GLY A 354 18.65 -5.71 -7.15
N THR A 355 17.50 -6.29 -7.50
CA THR A 355 16.48 -6.77 -6.56
C THR A 355 17.04 -7.74 -5.52
N ALA A 356 17.68 -8.83 -5.97
CA ALA A 356 18.21 -9.87 -5.09
C ALA A 356 19.32 -9.34 -4.16
N GLN A 357 20.23 -8.52 -4.69
CA GLN A 357 21.30 -7.95 -3.88
C GLN A 357 20.77 -6.98 -2.81
N MET A 358 19.72 -6.23 -3.11
CA MET A 358 19.07 -5.37 -2.11
C MET A 358 18.48 -6.22 -0.96
N GLY A 359 17.77 -7.32 -1.29
CA GLY A 359 17.25 -8.24 -0.28
C GLY A 359 18.34 -8.90 0.56
N ASP A 360 19.43 -9.38 -0.07
CA ASP A 360 20.58 -9.97 0.62
C ASP A 360 21.19 -8.99 1.64
N LEU A 361 21.47 -7.76 1.19
CA LEU A 361 22.04 -6.73 2.04
C LEU A 361 21.15 -6.35 3.24
N ILE A 362 19.83 -6.32 3.06
CA ILE A 362 18.88 -6.06 4.15
C ILE A 362 18.85 -7.25 5.13
N ALA A 363 18.77 -8.48 4.60
CA ALA A 363 18.73 -9.69 5.44
C ALA A 363 20.01 -9.85 6.31
N GLU A 364 21.19 -9.49 5.77
CA GLU A 364 22.48 -9.51 6.50
C GLU A 364 22.53 -8.51 7.66
N ARG A 365 21.68 -7.46 7.64
CA ARG A 365 21.69 -6.37 8.65
C ARG A 365 20.54 -6.45 9.64
N VAL A 366 19.62 -7.36 9.44
CA VAL A 366 18.60 -7.71 10.44
C VAL A 366 19.28 -8.43 11.61
#